data_a73d356da1641534e4d3c300382fccf8
#
_entry.id   a73d356da1641534e4d3c300382fccf8
#
_cell.length_a   1.000
_cell.length_b   1.000
_cell.length_c   1.000
_cell.angle_alpha   90.00
_cell.angle_beta   90.00
_cell.angle_gamma   90.00
#
_symmetry.space_group_name_H-M   'P 1'
#
loop_
_entity.id
_entity.type
_entity.pdbx_description
1 polymer ?
#
loop_
_entity_poly.entity_id
_entity_poly.type
_entity_poly.pdbx_seq_one_letter_code
_entity_poly.pdbx_strand_id
1 'polypeptide(L)'
;NAGGPPPGQWSDWTRADFISALDANMLTPIALIKAVLPGMIDKGWGRIVNITSQSVKAPIPVLGLSNSARAGLTGYVAGTSRQVAEFGVTINNLQPGVHDTDRNKSIDAHIAKEAGITLSAAKQERRNAIPVKRYGTTEEFGAACAFLCSQYAGFIVGQNILLDGGAINSTM
;
A
#
# COMPACT_ATOMS: atom_id res chain seq x y z
N ASN A 1 8.06 -6.73 0.57
CA ASN A 1 7.73 -5.58 -0.28
C ASN A 1 8.94 -5.12 -1.07
N ALA A 2 8.74 -4.82 -2.36
CA ALA A 2 9.73 -4.18 -3.22
C ALA A 2 9.44 -2.67 -3.33
N GLY A 3 10.37 -1.93 -3.95
CA GLY A 3 10.18 -0.51 -4.23
C GLY A 3 8.96 -0.24 -5.12
N GLY A 4 8.54 1.02 -5.22
CA GLY A 4 7.47 1.43 -6.12
C GLY A 4 8.00 1.89 -7.48
N PRO A 5 7.20 1.80 -8.56
CA PRO A 5 7.54 2.35 -9.85
C PRO A 5 7.73 3.88 -9.79
N PRO A 6 8.48 4.46 -10.73
CA PRO A 6 8.63 5.92 -10.81
C PRO A 6 7.29 6.58 -11.15
N PRO A 7 7.06 7.83 -10.70
CA PRO A 7 5.94 8.63 -11.17
C PRO A 7 6.18 9.08 -12.62
N GLY A 8 5.09 9.44 -13.32
CA GLY A 8 5.14 9.96 -14.68
C GLY A 8 3.76 10.38 -15.16
N GLN A 9 3.68 10.90 -16.39
CA GLN A 9 2.43 11.20 -17.05
C GLN A 9 1.92 9.97 -17.81
N TRP A 10 0.66 9.95 -18.17
CA TRP A 10 0.06 8.83 -18.91
C TRP A 10 0.79 8.50 -20.24
N SER A 11 1.40 9.51 -20.87
CA SER A 11 2.15 9.40 -22.12
C SER A 11 3.59 8.90 -21.96
N ASP A 12 4.14 8.91 -20.76
CA ASP A 12 5.56 8.59 -20.52
C ASP A 12 5.83 7.09 -20.44
N TRP A 13 4.80 6.30 -20.11
CA TRP A 13 4.97 4.88 -19.81
C TRP A 13 4.80 4.00 -21.03
N THR A 14 5.80 3.19 -21.29
CA THR A 14 5.80 2.15 -22.31
C THR A 14 5.18 0.85 -21.80
N ARG A 15 4.93 -0.09 -22.72
CA ARG A 15 4.55 -1.46 -22.34
C ARG A 15 5.59 -2.13 -21.44
N ALA A 16 6.87 -1.87 -21.64
CA ALA A 16 7.95 -2.44 -20.83
C ALA A 16 7.91 -1.92 -19.39
N ASP A 17 7.58 -0.63 -19.19
CA ASP A 17 7.42 -0.05 -17.85
C ASP A 17 6.26 -0.68 -17.10
N PHE A 18 5.13 -0.93 -17.78
CA PHE A 18 4.00 -1.67 -17.19
C PHE A 18 4.39 -3.10 -16.81
N ILE A 19 5.10 -3.84 -17.67
CA ILE A 19 5.55 -5.22 -17.36
C ILE A 19 6.45 -5.20 -16.12
N SER A 20 7.43 -4.30 -16.06
CA SER A 20 8.34 -4.17 -14.92
C SER A 20 7.59 -3.83 -13.62
N ALA A 21 6.62 -2.90 -13.69
CA ALA A 21 5.80 -2.53 -12.53
C ALA A 21 4.91 -3.69 -12.04
N LEU A 22 4.29 -4.43 -12.97
CA LEU A 22 3.48 -5.61 -12.67
C LEU A 22 4.34 -6.72 -12.06
N ASP A 23 5.52 -6.98 -12.62
CA ASP A 23 6.45 -7.98 -12.08
C ASP A 23 6.82 -7.68 -10.63
N ALA A 24 7.31 -6.45 -10.36
CA ALA A 24 7.78 -6.07 -9.04
C ALA A 24 6.66 -5.92 -7.99
N ASN A 25 5.49 -5.39 -8.38
CA ASN A 25 4.46 -4.96 -7.40
C ASN A 25 3.18 -5.82 -7.41
N MET A 26 3.08 -6.80 -8.30
CA MET A 26 1.97 -7.75 -8.36
C MET A 26 2.47 -9.19 -8.41
N LEU A 27 3.28 -9.58 -9.41
CA LEU A 27 3.67 -10.97 -9.60
C LEU A 27 4.65 -11.46 -8.53
N THR A 28 5.62 -10.66 -8.13
CA THR A 28 6.54 -11.00 -7.04
C THR A 28 5.83 -11.21 -5.71
N PRO A 29 4.93 -10.31 -5.21
CA PRO A 29 4.11 -10.61 -4.04
C PRO A 29 3.27 -11.87 -4.18
N ILE A 30 2.67 -12.11 -5.35
CA ILE A 30 1.89 -13.33 -5.61
C ILE A 30 2.78 -14.59 -5.50
N ALA A 31 3.98 -14.55 -6.07
CA ALA A 31 4.93 -15.66 -5.97
C ALA A 31 5.33 -15.94 -4.51
N LEU A 32 5.58 -14.89 -3.71
CA LEU A 32 5.88 -15.03 -2.28
C LEU A 32 4.69 -15.61 -1.50
N ILE A 33 3.46 -15.14 -1.76
CA ILE A 33 2.24 -15.70 -1.16
C ILE A 33 2.14 -17.19 -1.48
N LYS A 34 2.28 -17.57 -2.75
CA LYS A 34 2.23 -18.98 -3.18
C LYS A 34 3.31 -19.84 -2.53
N ALA A 35 4.49 -19.29 -2.28
CA ALA A 35 5.60 -20.03 -1.69
C ALA A 35 5.37 -20.34 -0.19
N VAL A 36 4.68 -19.44 0.56
CA VAL A 36 4.51 -19.62 2.01
C VAL A 36 3.17 -20.29 2.37
N LEU A 37 2.15 -20.20 1.53
CA LEU A 37 0.81 -20.72 1.79
C LEU A 37 0.76 -22.22 2.15
N PRO A 38 1.45 -23.15 1.46
CA PRO A 38 1.38 -24.57 1.79
C PRO A 38 1.79 -24.83 3.26
N GLY A 39 2.92 -24.27 3.69
CA GLY A 39 3.38 -24.45 5.07
C GLY A 39 2.51 -23.76 6.13
N MET A 40 1.80 -22.68 5.77
CA MET A 40 0.83 -22.03 6.66
C MET A 40 -0.45 -22.88 6.78
N ILE A 41 -0.93 -23.44 5.67
CA ILE A 41 -2.09 -24.33 5.64
C ILE A 41 -1.82 -25.60 6.46
N ASP A 42 -0.66 -26.23 6.27
CA ASP A 42 -0.26 -27.43 7.04
C ASP A 42 -0.21 -27.19 8.54
N LYS A 43 0.17 -25.96 8.95
CA LYS A 43 0.20 -25.56 10.37
C LYS A 43 -1.18 -25.16 10.92
N GLY A 44 -2.19 -24.99 10.09
CA GLY A 44 -3.49 -24.45 10.49
C GLY A 44 -3.43 -22.99 10.98
N TRP A 45 -2.36 -22.25 10.63
CA TRP A 45 -2.18 -20.84 11.00
C TRP A 45 -1.25 -20.09 10.06
N GLY A 46 -1.67 -18.90 9.67
CA GLY A 46 -0.85 -18.01 8.87
C GLY A 46 -1.41 -16.58 8.82
N ARG A 47 -0.50 -15.61 8.70
CA ARG A 47 -0.83 -14.19 8.52
C ARG A 47 0.05 -13.60 7.43
N ILE A 48 -0.59 -13.08 6.38
CA ILE A 48 0.09 -12.41 5.27
C ILE A 48 -0.46 -10.99 5.18
N VAL A 49 0.44 -10.02 5.20
CA VAL A 49 0.10 -8.60 5.05
C VAL A 49 0.89 -8.02 3.88
N ASN A 50 0.19 -7.58 2.84
CA ASN A 50 0.79 -6.83 1.75
C ASN A 50 0.69 -5.34 2.02
N ILE A 51 1.80 -4.63 1.90
CA ILE A 51 1.78 -3.16 1.95
C ILE A 51 1.59 -2.66 0.52
N THR A 52 0.40 -2.12 0.26
CA THR A 52 0.02 -1.62 -1.06
C THR A 52 0.07 -0.08 -1.11
N SER A 53 -1.04 0.61 -1.29
CA SER A 53 -1.11 2.07 -1.35
C SER A 53 -2.55 2.56 -1.20
N GLN A 54 -2.74 3.75 -0.64
CA GLN A 54 -4.01 4.48 -0.73
C GLN A 54 -4.49 4.68 -2.17
N SER A 55 -3.56 4.69 -3.14
CA SER A 55 -3.87 4.89 -4.56
C SER A 55 -4.68 3.75 -5.18
N VAL A 56 -4.84 2.63 -4.49
CA VAL A 56 -5.78 1.58 -4.88
C VAL A 56 -7.23 2.04 -4.71
N LYS A 57 -7.52 2.82 -3.66
CA LYS A 57 -8.85 3.39 -3.42
C LYS A 57 -9.08 4.70 -4.18
N ALA A 58 -8.10 5.57 -4.21
CA ALA A 58 -8.15 6.85 -4.91
C ALA A 58 -6.92 6.97 -5.82
N PRO A 59 -7.02 6.59 -7.10
CA PRO A 59 -5.90 6.62 -8.03
C PRO A 59 -5.24 7.98 -8.11
N ILE A 60 -3.92 8.01 -7.96
CA ILE A 60 -3.11 9.23 -8.08
C ILE A 60 -2.65 9.33 -9.53
N PRO A 61 -2.97 10.42 -10.26
CA PRO A 61 -2.72 10.51 -11.71
C PRO A 61 -1.28 10.18 -12.13
N VAL A 62 -0.29 10.70 -11.42
CA VAL A 62 1.13 10.48 -11.74
C VAL A 62 1.66 9.10 -11.31
N LEU A 63 0.84 8.22 -10.76
CA LEU A 63 1.22 6.90 -10.29
C LEU A 63 0.56 5.76 -11.08
N GLY A 64 0.28 5.94 -12.37
CA GLY A 64 -0.45 4.98 -13.20
C GLY A 64 0.10 3.56 -13.16
N LEU A 65 1.43 3.39 -13.21
CA LEU A 65 2.10 2.09 -13.08
C LEU A 65 1.79 1.42 -11.73
N SER A 66 1.94 2.19 -10.65
CA SER A 66 1.68 1.71 -9.29
C SER A 66 0.20 1.43 -9.04
N ASN A 67 -0.69 2.31 -9.53
CA ASN A 67 -2.14 2.13 -9.42
C ASN A 67 -2.56 0.79 -10.04
N SER A 68 -2.09 0.51 -11.26
CA SER A 68 -2.43 -0.70 -12.01
C SER A 68 -1.93 -1.96 -11.32
N ALA A 69 -0.64 -2.00 -10.95
CA ALA A 69 -0.03 -3.19 -10.35
C ALA A 69 -0.62 -3.52 -8.96
N ARG A 70 -0.82 -2.50 -8.13
CA ARG A 70 -1.34 -2.69 -6.77
C ARG A 70 -2.84 -2.98 -6.74
N ALA A 71 -3.61 -2.45 -7.67
CA ALA A 71 -5.02 -2.84 -7.84
C ALA A 71 -5.14 -4.31 -8.27
N GLY A 72 -4.28 -4.76 -9.19
CA GLY A 72 -4.22 -6.17 -9.61
C GLY A 72 -3.89 -7.11 -8.44
N LEU A 73 -2.88 -6.78 -7.62
CA LEU A 73 -2.56 -7.52 -6.40
C LEU A 73 -3.74 -7.56 -5.43
N THR A 74 -4.43 -6.43 -5.26
CA THR A 74 -5.60 -6.33 -4.37
C THR A 74 -6.72 -7.27 -4.81
N GLY A 75 -6.98 -7.34 -6.12
CA GLY A 75 -7.96 -8.29 -6.68
C GLY A 75 -7.57 -9.75 -6.44
N TYR A 76 -6.29 -10.11 -6.65
CA TYR A 76 -5.78 -11.45 -6.36
C TYR A 76 -5.95 -11.82 -4.88
N VAL A 77 -5.59 -10.92 -3.97
CA VAL A 77 -5.73 -11.13 -2.51
C VAL A 77 -7.20 -11.33 -2.12
N ALA A 78 -8.11 -10.54 -2.66
CA ALA A 78 -9.54 -10.65 -2.36
C ALA A 78 -10.12 -12.04 -2.70
N GLY A 79 -9.67 -12.66 -3.80
CA GLY A 79 -10.05 -14.02 -4.18
C GLY A 79 -9.35 -15.10 -3.36
N THR A 80 -8.01 -15.05 -3.30
CA THR A 80 -7.19 -16.09 -2.68
C THR A 80 -7.39 -16.18 -1.16
N SER A 81 -7.60 -15.05 -0.48
CA SER A 81 -7.82 -15.04 0.98
C SER A 81 -9.01 -15.89 1.40
N ARG A 82 -10.08 -15.93 0.59
CA ARG A 82 -11.27 -16.77 0.87
C ARG A 82 -11.02 -18.26 0.71
N GLN A 83 -10.10 -18.65 -0.19
CA GLN A 83 -9.76 -20.05 -0.44
C GLN A 83 -8.94 -20.67 0.69
N VAL A 84 -8.25 -19.83 1.51
CA VAL A 84 -7.35 -20.31 2.55
C VAL A 84 -7.84 -19.99 3.96
N ALA A 85 -8.94 -19.26 4.10
CA ALA A 85 -9.46 -18.83 5.39
C ALA A 85 -9.86 -20.00 6.31
N GLU A 86 -10.44 -21.08 5.74
CA GLU A 86 -10.82 -22.28 6.49
C GLU A 86 -9.63 -23.00 7.15
N PHE A 87 -8.42 -22.79 6.64
CA PHE A 87 -7.18 -23.34 7.19
C PHE A 87 -6.52 -22.41 8.24
N GLY A 88 -7.24 -21.42 8.75
CA GLY A 88 -6.70 -20.49 9.76
C GLY A 88 -5.70 -19.46 9.20
N VAL A 89 -5.62 -19.29 7.87
CA VAL A 89 -4.73 -18.36 7.20
C VAL A 89 -5.48 -17.11 6.77
N THR A 90 -4.94 -15.93 7.07
CA THR A 90 -5.49 -14.66 6.56
C THR A 90 -4.50 -13.93 5.67
N ILE A 91 -5.00 -13.31 4.60
CA ILE A 91 -4.23 -12.45 3.70
C ILE A 91 -4.96 -11.11 3.63
N ASN A 92 -4.27 -10.02 4.00
CA ASN A 92 -4.83 -8.68 4.00
C ASN A 92 -3.87 -7.67 3.35
N ASN A 93 -4.39 -6.53 2.94
CA ASN A 93 -3.61 -5.42 2.41
C ASN A 93 -3.66 -4.24 3.38
N LEU A 94 -2.51 -3.64 3.65
CA LEU A 94 -2.37 -2.41 4.40
C LEU A 94 -2.05 -1.28 3.41
N GLN A 95 -2.87 -0.24 3.40
CA GLN A 95 -2.82 0.85 2.41
C GLN A 95 -2.35 2.15 3.08
N PRO A 96 -1.04 2.46 3.02
CA PRO A 96 -0.54 3.70 3.59
C PRO A 96 -1.01 4.92 2.80
N GLY A 97 -1.43 5.96 3.53
CA GLY A 97 -1.44 7.34 3.10
C GLY A 97 -0.07 7.98 3.25
N VAL A 98 -0.02 9.25 3.61
CA VAL A 98 1.24 9.97 3.81
C VAL A 98 1.77 9.74 5.23
N HIS A 99 2.90 9.05 5.34
CA HIS A 99 3.62 8.79 6.60
C HIS A 99 4.96 9.51 6.62
N ASP A 100 5.48 9.84 7.81
CA ASP A 100 6.77 10.52 7.97
C ASP A 100 7.93 9.55 7.72
N THR A 101 8.30 9.44 6.46
CA THR A 101 9.38 8.59 5.96
C THR A 101 10.37 9.40 5.14
N ASP A 102 11.58 8.90 4.95
CA ASP A 102 12.59 9.58 4.13
C ASP A 102 12.13 9.80 2.69
N ARG A 103 11.33 8.88 2.14
CA ARG A 103 10.70 9.06 0.82
C ARG A 103 9.78 10.29 0.81
N ASN A 104 8.95 10.48 1.81
CA ASN A 104 8.06 11.64 1.89
C ASN A 104 8.83 12.94 2.16
N LYS A 105 9.92 12.90 2.91
CA LYS A 105 10.83 14.06 3.06
C LYS A 105 11.43 14.48 1.71
N SER A 106 11.81 13.52 0.87
CA SER A 106 12.32 13.79 -0.48
C SER A 106 11.23 14.38 -1.39
N ILE A 107 9.99 13.90 -1.29
CA ILE A 107 8.84 14.45 -2.02
C ILE A 107 8.55 15.88 -1.57
N ASP A 108 8.56 16.15 -0.27
CA ASP A 108 8.37 17.50 0.28
C ASP A 108 9.43 18.48 -0.25
N ALA A 109 10.70 18.04 -0.30
CA ALA A 109 11.80 18.85 -0.82
C ALA A 109 11.64 19.11 -2.33
N HIS A 110 11.17 18.14 -3.10
CA HIS A 110 10.90 18.30 -4.53
C HIS A 110 9.76 19.30 -4.76
N ILE A 111 8.64 19.17 -4.05
CA ILE A 111 7.50 20.09 -4.13
C ILE A 111 7.92 21.51 -3.77
N ALA A 112 8.69 21.69 -2.71
CA ALA A 112 9.19 23.00 -2.28
C ALA A 112 10.02 23.66 -3.38
N LYS A 113 10.91 22.89 -4.02
CA LYS A 113 11.75 23.36 -5.12
C LYS A 113 10.93 23.77 -6.35
N GLU A 114 10.03 22.91 -6.80
CA GLU A 114 9.19 23.16 -8.00
C GLU A 114 8.24 24.35 -7.82
N ALA A 115 7.66 24.49 -6.61
CA ALA A 115 6.75 25.59 -6.30
C ALA A 115 7.46 26.91 -5.88
N GLY A 116 8.78 26.91 -5.71
CA GLY A 116 9.53 28.08 -5.22
C GLY A 116 9.16 28.52 -3.80
N ILE A 117 8.74 27.56 -2.94
CA ILE A 117 8.34 27.81 -1.56
C ILE A 117 9.32 27.15 -0.58
N THR A 118 9.22 27.48 0.70
CA THR A 118 10.05 26.84 1.73
C THR A 118 9.63 25.39 1.96
N LEU A 119 10.56 24.54 2.39
CA LEU A 119 10.26 23.15 2.78
C LEU A 119 9.18 23.09 3.88
N SER A 120 9.19 24.03 4.82
CA SER A 120 8.19 24.13 5.88
C SER A 120 6.80 24.42 5.32
N ALA A 121 6.69 25.33 4.34
CA ALA A 121 5.42 25.64 3.68
C ALA A 121 4.87 24.43 2.91
N ALA A 122 5.70 23.77 2.10
CA ALA A 122 5.31 22.56 1.38
C ALA A 122 4.81 21.44 2.31
N LYS A 123 5.52 21.20 3.42
CA LYS A 123 5.08 20.25 4.45
C LYS A 123 3.75 20.65 5.07
N GLN A 124 3.57 21.93 5.37
CA GLN A 124 2.35 22.41 6.01
C GLN A 124 1.14 22.30 5.08
N GLU A 125 1.28 22.62 3.80
CA GLU A 125 0.23 22.44 2.80
C GLU A 125 -0.21 20.98 2.70
N ARG A 126 0.75 20.05 2.59
CA ARG A 126 0.45 18.62 2.55
C ARG A 126 -0.22 18.10 3.82
N ARG A 127 0.20 18.56 5.00
CA ARG A 127 -0.45 18.25 6.28
C ARG A 127 -1.87 18.79 6.35
N ASN A 128 -2.09 20.00 5.86
CA ASN A 128 -3.41 20.63 5.86
C ASN A 128 -4.43 19.90 4.98
N ALA A 129 -3.96 19.19 3.93
CA ALA A 129 -4.80 18.35 3.09
C ALA A 129 -5.28 17.08 3.79
N ILE A 130 -4.62 16.65 4.87
CA ILE A 130 -5.02 15.49 5.67
C ILE A 130 -5.94 15.95 6.81
N PRO A 131 -7.12 15.34 7.03
CA PRO A 131 -8.04 15.76 8.10
C PRO A 131 -7.40 15.81 9.50
N VAL A 132 -6.54 14.87 9.87
CA VAL A 132 -5.81 14.87 11.15
C VAL A 132 -4.65 15.88 11.20
N LYS A 133 -4.41 16.67 10.12
CA LYS A 133 -3.44 17.78 10.04
C LYS A 133 -1.98 17.39 10.33
N ARG A 134 -1.64 16.14 10.15
CA ARG A 134 -0.28 15.61 10.27
C ARG A 134 -0.05 14.41 9.38
N TYR A 135 1.20 14.04 9.18
CA TYR A 135 1.57 12.74 8.63
C TYR A 135 1.36 11.64 9.69
N GLY A 136 1.07 10.42 9.23
CA GLY A 136 1.14 9.24 10.08
C GLY A 136 2.58 8.96 10.51
N THR A 137 2.77 8.36 11.69
CA THR A 137 4.10 7.94 12.12
C THR A 137 4.40 6.52 11.63
N THR A 138 5.68 6.16 11.58
CA THR A 138 6.11 4.79 11.25
C THR A 138 5.62 3.79 12.28
N GLU A 139 5.52 4.20 13.54
CA GLU A 139 5.03 3.41 14.67
C GLU A 139 3.54 3.11 14.54
N GLU A 140 2.71 4.10 14.16
CA GLU A 140 1.27 3.89 13.90
C GLU A 140 1.06 2.86 12.79
N PHE A 141 1.85 2.94 11.72
CA PHE A 141 1.79 1.98 10.63
C PHE A 141 2.27 0.59 11.06
N GLY A 142 3.38 0.53 11.80
CA GLY A 142 3.94 -0.71 12.35
C GLY A 142 2.98 -1.41 13.32
N ALA A 143 2.29 -0.65 14.19
CA ALA A 143 1.30 -1.18 15.12
C ALA A 143 0.12 -1.83 14.39
N ALA A 144 -0.40 -1.20 13.32
CA ALA A 144 -1.46 -1.77 12.51
C ALA A 144 -1.01 -3.05 11.78
N CYS A 145 0.22 -3.07 11.27
CA CYS A 145 0.80 -4.26 10.66
C CYS A 145 0.96 -5.39 11.68
N ALA A 146 1.48 -5.10 12.87
CA ALA A 146 1.65 -6.06 13.96
C ALA A 146 0.30 -6.65 14.41
N PHE A 147 -0.74 -5.81 14.52
CA PHE A 147 -2.09 -6.27 14.81
C PHE A 147 -2.58 -7.26 13.75
N LEU A 148 -2.45 -6.96 12.47
CA LEU A 148 -2.85 -7.86 11.38
C LEU A 148 -2.06 -9.17 11.36
N CYS A 149 -0.83 -9.17 11.85
CA CYS A 149 0.01 -10.36 12.00
C CYS A 149 -0.28 -11.16 13.28
N SER A 150 -1.14 -10.65 14.17
CA SER A 150 -1.44 -11.28 15.46
C SER A 150 -2.53 -12.35 15.36
N GLN A 151 -2.70 -13.12 16.44
CA GLN A 151 -3.81 -14.06 16.58
C GLN A 151 -5.18 -13.37 16.63
N TYR A 152 -5.24 -12.12 17.05
CA TYR A 152 -6.48 -11.35 17.20
C TYR A 152 -7.09 -10.87 15.87
N ALA A 153 -6.33 -10.91 14.77
CA ALA A 153 -6.79 -10.56 13.44
C ALA A 153 -7.35 -11.76 12.63
N GLY A 154 -7.66 -12.88 13.28
CA GLY A 154 -8.11 -14.10 12.61
C GLY A 154 -9.44 -13.98 11.88
N PHE A 155 -10.26 -12.98 12.20
CA PHE A 155 -11.55 -12.74 11.54
C PHE A 155 -11.50 -11.61 10.49
N ILE A 156 -10.30 -11.10 10.19
CA ILE A 156 -10.06 -10.09 9.15
C ILE A 156 -9.45 -10.81 7.95
N VAL A 157 -10.23 -10.96 6.88
CA VAL A 157 -9.88 -11.78 5.70
C VAL A 157 -10.11 -10.99 4.42
N GLY A 158 -9.07 -10.84 3.60
CA GLY A 158 -9.13 -10.21 2.29
C GLY A 158 -9.40 -8.70 2.33
N GLN A 159 -9.12 -8.04 3.44
CA GLN A 159 -9.45 -6.63 3.62
C GLN A 159 -8.34 -5.70 3.15
N ASN A 160 -8.78 -4.49 2.77
CA ASN A 160 -7.93 -3.37 2.40
C ASN A 160 -8.02 -2.32 3.51
N ILE A 161 -7.04 -2.31 4.40
CA ILE A 161 -7.05 -1.43 5.57
C ILE A 161 -6.28 -0.16 5.25
N LEU A 162 -6.99 0.95 5.19
CA LEU A 162 -6.46 2.26 4.86
C LEU A 162 -5.97 2.99 6.12
N LEU A 163 -4.72 3.47 6.08
CA LEU A 163 -4.12 4.30 7.13
C LEU A 163 -3.69 5.64 6.50
N ASP A 164 -4.59 6.61 6.43
CA ASP A 164 -4.38 7.86 5.68
C ASP A 164 -4.75 9.14 6.46
N GLY A 165 -5.14 9.00 7.73
CA GLY A 165 -5.59 10.15 8.55
C GLY A 165 -6.90 10.78 8.06
N GLY A 166 -7.70 10.03 7.30
CA GLY A 166 -8.98 10.48 6.75
C GLY A 166 -8.85 11.22 5.41
N ALA A 167 -7.70 11.15 4.74
CA ALA A 167 -7.46 11.89 3.48
C ALA A 167 -8.40 11.45 2.35
N ILE A 168 -8.81 10.19 2.32
CA ILE A 168 -9.76 9.67 1.32
C ILE A 168 -11.16 9.63 1.95
N ASN A 169 -12.06 10.44 1.42
CA ASN A 169 -13.47 10.43 1.80
C ASN A 169 -14.23 9.36 0.97
N SER A 170 -14.30 8.15 1.50
CA SER A 170 -15.00 7.03 0.84
C SER A 170 -15.67 6.16 1.88
N THR A 171 -16.85 5.66 1.55
CA THR A 171 -17.61 4.70 2.37
C THR A 171 -17.25 3.24 2.05
N MET A 172 -16.53 3.00 0.95
CA MET A 172 -16.08 1.68 0.50
C MET A 172 -14.63 1.71 0.03
#